data_59903eef52632010ef637d928f9a8810
#
_entry.id   59903eef52632010ef637d928f9a8810
#
_cell.length_a   1.000
_cell.length_b   1.000
_cell.length_c   1.000
_cell.angle_alpha   90.00
_cell.angle_beta   90.00
_cell.angle_gamma   90.00
#
_symmetry.space_group_name_H-M   'P 1'
#
loop_
_entity.id
_entity.type
_entity.pdbx_description
1 polymer ?
#
loop_
_entity_poly.entity_id
_entity_poly.type
_entity_poly.pdbx_seq_one_letter_code
_entity_poly.pdbx_strand_id
1 'polypeptide(L)'
;MKKIIFHFALFALFNSCSDINNKNISSLNYLPAESELILNINDLNNTKEILLKNKKLSSISISKSKILTQLNLLSNEYSNSSGLLSLSPFGKNQTAYTYIREVNFSDSISKSDLIKSEYQNSKIFIDTSDTKDIYKTVLGNYIISSSEDIVLENIIRDHDLTNPKIDSDFLKIIKGADINDPFNIFINSKNSELLVKSISDFSFFPNLNNSWISYDFKYSLEEVKMIGATRLNDSISSKLSVLRNLPPSEIKTDKIIPNSFSSFFSFTISDSERFVFNFKNYIKGNDLSTENINFESFNLIDEISFVKDQEKFLILEISNIEQLENYFKLNDIENLKNIKKINLGLDIKTLINTYDQKASFVYATILDNSLVITQSVSQIKKIINSKAIKDNLSSNSKYLNFKNEKSKKHSFFWVNNNSNNLDSVDYPFIGFSGVINENIALLDFDYSKLNQSKETNEVFTEFFLSFENEIISDPIWLKNHTNNQYDFTFQDSENYLYYYSNKGNQYWKKKIPQK
;
A
#
# COMPACT_ATOMS: atom_id res chain seq x y z
N MET A 1 -28.20 14.39 -40.65
CA MET A 1 -27.74 12.98 -40.65
C MET A 1 -26.30 12.78 -40.13
N LYS A 2 -25.32 13.64 -40.44
CA LYS A 2 -23.93 13.44 -39.94
C LYS A 2 -23.72 13.58 -38.42
N LYS A 3 -24.56 14.36 -37.69
CA LYS A 3 -24.46 14.52 -36.22
C LYS A 3 -25.01 13.33 -35.42
N ILE A 4 -25.94 12.56 -35.99
CA ILE A 4 -26.55 11.39 -35.32
C ILE A 4 -25.59 10.19 -35.37
N ILE A 5 -24.80 10.05 -36.43
CA ILE A 5 -23.83 8.97 -36.58
C ILE A 5 -22.66 9.10 -35.57
N PHE A 6 -22.26 10.34 -35.23
CA PHE A 6 -21.18 10.58 -34.26
C PHE A 6 -21.58 10.23 -32.82
N HIS A 7 -22.85 10.44 -32.46
CA HIS A 7 -23.34 10.04 -31.11
C HIS A 7 -23.54 8.53 -30.98
N PHE A 8 -23.84 7.83 -32.06
CA PHE A 8 -23.96 6.38 -32.04
C PHE A 8 -22.59 5.67 -31.98
N ALA A 9 -21.56 6.25 -32.62
CA ALA A 9 -20.20 5.72 -32.53
C ALA A 9 -19.55 5.93 -31.12
N LEU A 10 -19.92 7.01 -30.43
CA LEU A 10 -19.46 7.27 -29.07
C LEU A 10 -20.11 6.32 -28.05
N PHE A 11 -21.38 5.92 -28.28
CA PHE A 11 -22.08 4.96 -27.41
C PHE A 11 -21.60 3.51 -27.59
N ALA A 12 -21.06 3.16 -28.74
CA ALA A 12 -20.48 1.82 -28.99
C ALA A 12 -19.13 1.60 -28.31
N LEU A 13 -18.39 2.68 -27.97
CA LEU A 13 -17.10 2.58 -27.27
C LEU A 13 -17.26 2.33 -25.76
N PHE A 14 -18.43 2.59 -25.19
CA PHE A 14 -18.69 2.33 -23.76
C PHE A 14 -19.17 0.90 -23.46
N ASN A 15 -19.53 0.12 -24.47
CA ASN A 15 -19.98 -1.27 -24.28
C ASN A 15 -18.86 -2.32 -24.43
N SER A 16 -17.62 -1.91 -24.71
CA SER A 16 -16.49 -2.83 -24.94
C SER A 16 -15.75 -3.27 -23.66
N CYS A 17 -16.08 -2.69 -22.49
CA CYS A 17 -15.38 -2.98 -21.23
C CYS A 17 -16.10 -3.97 -20.30
N SER A 18 -17.22 -4.59 -20.69
CA SER A 18 -18.05 -5.36 -19.75
C SER A 18 -17.83 -6.88 -19.74
N ASP A 19 -17.16 -7.47 -20.72
CA ASP A 19 -17.18 -8.94 -20.85
C ASP A 19 -15.96 -9.67 -20.23
N ILE A 20 -14.87 -8.98 -19.95
CA ILE A 20 -13.65 -9.62 -19.41
C ILE A 20 -13.76 -9.84 -17.89
N ASN A 21 -14.50 -9.02 -17.17
CA ASN A 21 -14.61 -9.08 -15.71
C ASN A 21 -15.65 -10.08 -15.17
N ASN A 22 -16.55 -10.61 -15.99
CA ASN A 22 -17.63 -11.49 -15.51
C ASN A 22 -17.17 -12.94 -15.22
N LYS A 23 -16.13 -13.43 -15.87
CA LYS A 23 -15.65 -14.82 -15.68
C LYS A 23 -15.10 -15.08 -14.27
N ASN A 24 -14.35 -14.15 -13.70
CA ASN A 24 -13.78 -14.34 -12.37
C ASN A 24 -14.79 -14.14 -11.22
N ILE A 25 -15.89 -13.46 -11.45
CA ILE A 25 -16.89 -13.18 -10.40
C ILE A 25 -17.63 -14.45 -10.00
N SER A 26 -17.92 -15.34 -10.93
CA SER A 26 -18.65 -16.59 -10.64
C SER A 26 -17.82 -17.58 -9.81
N SER A 27 -16.49 -17.60 -9.96
CA SER A 27 -15.59 -18.44 -9.16
C SER A 27 -15.52 -18.00 -7.69
N LEU A 28 -15.80 -16.73 -7.40
CA LEU A 28 -15.82 -16.22 -6.03
C LEU A 28 -16.86 -16.88 -5.14
N ASN A 29 -17.97 -17.37 -5.74
CA ASN A 29 -19.03 -18.07 -5.00
C ASN A 29 -18.56 -19.39 -4.35
N TYR A 30 -17.40 -19.89 -4.76
CA TYR A 30 -16.80 -21.13 -4.26
C TYR A 30 -15.64 -20.88 -3.28
N LEU A 31 -15.40 -19.62 -2.91
CA LEU A 31 -14.40 -19.31 -1.89
C LEU A 31 -14.86 -19.77 -0.51
N PRO A 32 -13.98 -20.39 0.30
CA PRO A 32 -14.26 -20.63 1.70
C PRO A 32 -14.64 -19.33 2.43
N ALA A 33 -15.69 -19.36 3.25
CA ALA A 33 -16.19 -18.19 3.98
C ALA A 33 -15.13 -17.57 4.91
N GLU A 34 -14.21 -18.39 5.41
CA GLU A 34 -13.12 -18.00 6.34
C GLU A 34 -11.82 -17.66 5.61
N SER A 35 -11.86 -17.34 4.31
CA SER A 35 -10.64 -16.99 3.54
C SER A 35 -9.94 -15.78 4.14
N GLU A 36 -8.65 -15.93 4.42
CA GLU A 36 -7.81 -14.89 4.99
C GLU A 36 -6.94 -14.20 3.95
N LEU A 37 -6.49 -14.98 2.98
CA LEU A 37 -5.68 -14.51 1.86
C LEU A 37 -6.16 -15.21 0.59
N ILE A 38 -6.30 -14.45 -0.48
CA ILE A 38 -6.66 -14.95 -1.80
C ILE A 38 -5.64 -14.45 -2.80
N LEU A 39 -5.06 -15.38 -3.57
CA LEU A 39 -4.29 -15.07 -4.76
C LEU A 39 -5.21 -15.26 -5.97
N ASN A 40 -5.49 -14.19 -6.71
CA ASN A 40 -6.06 -14.29 -8.04
C ASN A 40 -4.92 -14.53 -9.01
N ILE A 41 -4.79 -15.76 -9.49
CA ILE A 41 -3.70 -16.20 -10.36
C ILE A 41 -4.16 -16.06 -11.80
N ASN A 42 -3.55 -15.16 -12.55
CA ASN A 42 -3.83 -14.93 -13.97
C ASN A 42 -2.94 -15.83 -14.85
N ASP A 43 -1.71 -16.11 -14.37
CA ASP A 43 -0.74 -17.02 -14.99
C ASP A 43 -0.01 -17.82 -13.91
N LEU A 44 -0.34 -19.11 -13.78
CA LEU A 44 0.19 -19.99 -12.73
C LEU A 44 1.71 -20.18 -12.84
N ASN A 45 2.23 -20.39 -14.06
CA ASN A 45 3.64 -20.65 -14.27
C ASN A 45 4.48 -19.40 -13.96
N ASN A 46 4.04 -18.25 -14.45
CA ASN A 46 4.70 -16.98 -14.19
C ASN A 46 4.61 -16.61 -12.69
N THR A 47 3.46 -16.80 -12.04
CA THR A 47 3.29 -16.61 -10.61
C THR A 47 4.27 -17.45 -9.80
N LYS A 48 4.39 -18.75 -10.14
CA LYS A 48 5.33 -19.68 -9.48
C LYS A 48 6.77 -19.23 -9.68
N GLU A 49 7.15 -18.87 -10.91
CA GLU A 49 8.50 -18.41 -11.24
C GLU A 49 8.87 -17.15 -10.44
N ILE A 50 7.96 -16.18 -10.37
CA ILE A 50 8.11 -14.95 -9.58
C ILE A 50 8.34 -15.27 -8.11
N LEU A 51 7.46 -16.06 -7.51
CA LEU A 51 7.55 -16.40 -6.09
C LEU A 51 8.80 -17.21 -5.75
N LEU A 52 9.28 -18.05 -6.66
CA LEU A 52 10.52 -18.83 -6.49
C LEU A 52 11.77 -17.96 -6.61
N LYS A 53 11.84 -17.13 -7.64
CA LYS A 53 13.04 -16.35 -7.97
C LYS A 53 13.19 -15.09 -7.16
N ASN A 54 12.08 -14.48 -6.72
CA ASN A 54 12.15 -13.25 -5.92
C ASN A 54 12.59 -13.55 -4.48
N LYS A 55 13.86 -13.26 -4.19
CA LYS A 55 14.45 -13.47 -2.87
C LYS A 55 13.86 -12.57 -1.78
N LYS A 56 13.30 -11.41 -2.15
CA LYS A 56 12.78 -10.41 -1.21
C LYS A 56 11.40 -10.78 -0.68
N LEU A 57 10.58 -11.48 -1.45
CA LEU A 57 9.32 -12.04 -0.96
C LEU A 57 9.52 -13.03 0.20
N SER A 58 10.70 -13.62 0.34
CA SER A 58 11.00 -14.52 1.45
C SER A 58 11.18 -13.81 2.79
N SER A 59 11.51 -12.52 2.78
CA SER A 59 11.62 -11.69 3.98
C SER A 59 10.26 -11.12 4.41
N ILE A 60 9.29 -11.08 3.52
CA ILE A 60 7.91 -10.77 3.85
C ILE A 60 7.27 -12.06 4.37
N SER A 61 6.74 -12.05 5.57
CA SER A 61 6.29 -13.23 6.34
C SER A 61 5.02 -13.96 5.80
N ILE A 62 4.66 -13.73 4.53
CA ILE A 62 3.79 -14.68 3.84
C ILE A 62 4.55 -16.00 3.88
N SER A 63 3.96 -17.05 4.42
CA SER A 63 4.62 -18.35 4.52
C SER A 63 4.93 -18.88 3.12
N LYS A 64 5.95 -18.28 2.49
CA LYS A 64 6.43 -18.54 1.13
C LYS A 64 6.54 -20.03 0.86
N SER A 65 7.09 -20.78 1.85
CA SER A 65 7.21 -22.23 1.74
C SER A 65 5.85 -22.91 1.56
N LYS A 66 4.82 -22.48 2.27
CA LYS A 66 3.48 -23.07 2.19
C LYS A 66 2.81 -22.75 0.85
N ILE A 67 2.81 -21.47 0.45
CA ILE A 67 2.22 -21.05 -0.84
C ILE A 67 2.96 -21.73 -1.99
N LEU A 68 4.30 -21.73 -2.00
CA LEU A 68 5.10 -22.35 -3.06
C LEU A 68 4.89 -23.86 -3.14
N THR A 69 4.75 -24.56 -2.00
CA THR A 69 4.42 -26.00 -2.01
C THR A 69 3.09 -26.22 -2.73
N GLN A 70 2.07 -25.43 -2.45
CA GLN A 70 0.77 -25.56 -3.11
C GLN A 70 0.84 -25.21 -4.60
N LEU A 71 1.52 -24.11 -4.95
CA LEU A 71 1.71 -23.74 -6.36
C LEU A 71 2.52 -24.81 -7.13
N ASN A 72 3.47 -25.50 -6.49
CA ASN A 72 4.17 -26.62 -7.10
C ASN A 72 3.24 -27.79 -7.38
N LEU A 73 2.42 -28.18 -6.41
CA LEU A 73 1.43 -29.25 -6.58
C LEU A 73 0.46 -28.89 -7.72
N LEU A 74 -0.10 -27.67 -7.68
CA LEU A 74 -1.01 -27.19 -8.71
C LEU A 74 -0.38 -27.11 -10.11
N SER A 75 0.87 -26.68 -10.22
CA SER A 75 1.54 -26.56 -11.53
C SER A 75 1.91 -27.90 -12.16
N ASN A 76 2.10 -28.95 -11.37
CA ASN A 76 2.32 -30.30 -11.88
C ASN A 76 1.03 -30.88 -12.49
N GLU A 77 -0.10 -30.51 -11.90
CA GLU A 77 -1.41 -31.00 -12.32
C GLU A 77 -2.06 -30.12 -13.40
N TYR A 78 -1.89 -28.81 -13.32
CA TYR A 78 -2.59 -27.81 -14.13
C TYR A 78 -1.60 -26.85 -14.80
N SER A 79 -1.01 -27.23 -15.92
CA SER A 79 -0.15 -26.30 -16.67
C SER A 79 -0.97 -25.16 -17.27
N ASN A 80 -0.53 -23.90 -17.08
CA ASN A 80 -1.09 -22.67 -17.66
C ASN A 80 -2.56 -22.34 -17.28
N SER A 81 -3.03 -22.76 -16.10
CA SER A 81 -4.38 -22.40 -15.67
C SER A 81 -4.39 -21.11 -14.85
N SER A 82 -5.42 -20.30 -15.06
CA SER A 82 -5.81 -19.22 -14.17
C SER A 82 -6.77 -19.74 -13.09
N GLY A 83 -6.81 -19.09 -11.93
CA GLY A 83 -7.72 -19.50 -10.87
C GLY A 83 -7.51 -18.71 -9.58
N LEU A 84 -8.30 -19.06 -8.56
CA LEU A 84 -8.22 -18.47 -7.23
C LEU A 84 -7.58 -19.47 -6.27
N LEU A 85 -6.49 -19.08 -5.63
CA LEU A 85 -5.91 -19.82 -4.53
C LEU A 85 -6.25 -19.12 -3.21
N SER A 86 -7.05 -19.77 -2.38
CA SER A 86 -7.44 -19.27 -1.06
C SER A 86 -6.66 -20.00 0.05
N LEU A 87 -6.27 -19.23 1.06
CA LEU A 87 -5.76 -19.72 2.32
C LEU A 87 -6.80 -19.42 3.41
N SER A 88 -7.19 -20.44 4.14
CA SER A 88 -8.21 -20.35 5.20
C SER A 88 -7.67 -20.98 6.49
N PRO A 89 -8.03 -20.46 7.67
CA PRO A 89 -7.69 -21.12 8.94
C PRO A 89 -8.38 -22.48 9.01
N PHE A 90 -7.65 -23.46 9.53
CA PHE A 90 -8.15 -24.81 9.72
C PHE A 90 -7.69 -25.34 11.08
N GLY A 91 -8.63 -25.79 11.89
CA GLY A 91 -8.31 -26.29 13.24
C GLY A 91 -7.52 -25.26 14.07
N LYS A 92 -6.64 -25.77 14.96
CA LYS A 92 -5.80 -24.93 15.81
C LYS A 92 -4.43 -24.72 15.14
N ASN A 93 -4.15 -23.49 14.66
CA ASN A 93 -2.87 -23.12 14.04
C ASN A 93 -2.53 -23.84 12.72
N GLN A 94 -3.51 -24.33 11.99
CA GLN A 94 -3.33 -24.92 10.66
C GLN A 94 -3.98 -24.02 9.60
N THR A 95 -3.56 -24.19 8.34
CA THR A 95 -4.07 -23.46 7.19
C THR A 95 -4.48 -24.46 6.12
N ALA A 96 -5.72 -24.38 5.69
CA ALA A 96 -6.22 -25.11 4.53
C ALA A 96 -6.00 -24.29 3.27
N TYR A 97 -5.76 -24.96 2.16
CA TYR A 97 -5.58 -24.39 0.84
C TYR A 97 -6.73 -24.84 -0.05
N THR A 98 -7.30 -23.90 -0.78
CA THR A 98 -8.37 -24.19 -1.74
C THR A 98 -8.05 -23.51 -3.05
N TYR A 99 -7.98 -24.28 -4.14
CA TYR A 99 -7.79 -23.78 -5.49
C TYR A 99 -9.04 -23.97 -6.31
N ILE A 100 -9.50 -22.91 -6.95
CA ILE A 100 -10.73 -22.87 -7.74
C ILE A 100 -10.35 -22.44 -9.14
N ARG A 101 -10.68 -23.26 -10.14
CA ARG A 101 -10.45 -22.95 -11.55
C ARG A 101 -11.60 -23.39 -12.43
N GLU A 102 -11.75 -22.77 -13.58
CA GLU A 102 -12.73 -23.17 -14.57
C GLU A 102 -12.36 -24.53 -15.20
N VAL A 103 -13.36 -25.36 -15.47
CA VAL A 103 -13.18 -26.64 -16.16
C VAL A 103 -12.86 -26.38 -17.63
N ASN A 104 -11.74 -26.89 -18.11
CA ASN A 104 -11.42 -26.90 -19.54
C ASN A 104 -11.85 -28.22 -20.18
N PHE A 105 -12.14 -28.21 -21.48
CA PHE A 105 -12.58 -29.41 -22.23
C PHE A 105 -11.57 -30.58 -22.16
N SER A 106 -10.32 -30.32 -21.86
CA SER A 106 -9.26 -31.34 -21.70
C SER A 106 -9.18 -31.92 -20.29
N ASP A 107 -9.90 -31.32 -19.34
CA ASP A 107 -9.84 -31.73 -17.94
C ASP A 107 -10.72 -32.96 -17.74
N SER A 108 -10.09 -34.11 -17.67
CA SER A 108 -10.72 -35.27 -17.02
C SER A 108 -10.24 -35.30 -15.58
N ILE A 109 -11.14 -35.50 -14.62
CA ILE A 109 -10.75 -36.01 -13.29
C ILE A 109 -9.84 -37.20 -13.60
N SER A 110 -8.61 -37.17 -13.09
CA SER A 110 -7.62 -38.19 -13.42
C SER A 110 -8.18 -39.58 -13.17
N LYS A 111 -7.88 -40.54 -14.03
CA LYS A 111 -8.26 -41.96 -13.82
C LYS A 111 -7.71 -42.54 -12.50
N SER A 112 -6.74 -41.85 -11.89
CA SER A 112 -6.16 -42.20 -10.61
C SER A 112 -6.94 -41.64 -9.40
N ASP A 113 -7.85 -40.69 -9.62
CA ASP A 113 -8.64 -40.09 -8.53
C ASP A 113 -9.71 -41.07 -8.06
N LEU A 114 -9.63 -41.47 -6.80
CA LEU A 114 -10.60 -42.36 -6.16
C LEU A 114 -11.77 -41.53 -5.59
N ILE A 115 -13.01 -42.06 -5.69
CA ILE A 115 -14.12 -41.46 -4.98
C ILE A 115 -13.93 -41.74 -3.49
N LYS A 116 -13.76 -40.66 -2.71
CA LYS A 116 -13.66 -40.75 -1.24
C LYS A 116 -15.03 -40.80 -0.58
N SER A 117 -15.89 -39.87 -0.97
CA SER A 117 -17.20 -39.69 -0.34
C SER A 117 -18.18 -39.01 -1.29
N GLU A 118 -19.42 -38.97 -0.90
CA GLU A 118 -20.48 -38.17 -1.54
C GLU A 118 -21.14 -37.30 -0.47
N TYR A 119 -21.24 -36.01 -0.73
CA TYR A 119 -21.83 -35.02 0.17
C TYR A 119 -22.82 -34.16 -0.60
N GLN A 120 -24.09 -34.13 -0.16
CA GLN A 120 -25.18 -33.38 -0.81
C GLN A 120 -25.23 -33.57 -2.34
N ASN A 121 -25.21 -34.84 -2.81
CA ASN A 121 -25.18 -35.22 -4.23
C ASN A 121 -23.94 -34.79 -5.02
N SER A 122 -22.91 -34.25 -4.36
CA SER A 122 -21.63 -33.92 -4.97
C SER A 122 -20.55 -34.94 -4.58
N LYS A 123 -19.81 -35.44 -5.58
CA LYS A 123 -18.75 -36.43 -5.34
C LYS A 123 -17.46 -35.70 -4.93
N ILE A 124 -16.85 -36.20 -3.87
CA ILE A 124 -15.52 -35.76 -3.42
C ILE A 124 -14.53 -36.86 -3.82
N PHE A 125 -13.56 -36.48 -4.63
CA PHE A 125 -12.47 -37.34 -5.09
C PHE A 125 -11.23 -37.08 -4.24
N ILE A 126 -10.37 -38.09 -4.10
CA ILE A 126 -9.08 -37.96 -3.43
C ILE A 126 -7.97 -38.34 -4.40
N ASP A 127 -6.98 -37.48 -4.53
CA ASP A 127 -5.73 -37.72 -5.22
C ASP A 127 -4.65 -38.03 -4.19
N THR A 128 -4.13 -39.24 -4.21
CA THR A 128 -3.08 -39.75 -3.33
C THR A 128 -1.74 -39.91 -4.03
N SER A 129 -1.60 -39.34 -5.23
CA SER A 129 -0.40 -39.51 -6.08
C SER A 129 0.83 -38.81 -5.51
N ASP A 130 0.65 -37.79 -4.68
CA ASP A 130 1.72 -37.01 -4.05
C ASP A 130 1.82 -37.30 -2.53
N THR A 131 2.78 -36.67 -1.88
CA THR A 131 3.06 -36.84 -0.42
C THR A 131 1.95 -36.33 0.49
N LYS A 132 0.93 -35.66 -0.03
CA LYS A 132 -0.25 -35.17 0.68
C LYS A 132 -1.51 -35.40 -0.13
N ASP A 133 -2.55 -35.83 0.54
CA ASP A 133 -3.87 -35.97 -0.04
C ASP A 133 -4.43 -34.62 -0.51
N ILE A 134 -4.97 -34.61 -1.74
CA ILE A 134 -5.69 -33.47 -2.28
C ILE A 134 -7.12 -33.93 -2.58
N TYR A 135 -8.07 -33.22 -2.04
CA TYR A 135 -9.49 -33.48 -2.23
C TYR A 135 -10.02 -32.61 -3.36
N LYS A 136 -10.86 -33.16 -4.24
CA LYS A 136 -11.38 -32.47 -5.41
C LYS A 136 -12.88 -32.65 -5.53
N THR A 137 -13.58 -31.64 -6.00
CA THR A 137 -14.98 -31.72 -6.40
C THR A 137 -15.24 -30.86 -7.64
N VAL A 138 -16.32 -31.12 -8.34
CA VAL A 138 -16.78 -30.31 -9.48
C VAL A 138 -18.12 -29.70 -9.12
N LEU A 139 -18.19 -28.37 -9.11
CA LEU A 139 -19.42 -27.63 -8.90
C LEU A 139 -19.65 -26.66 -10.06
N GLY A 140 -20.75 -26.82 -10.76
CA GLY A 140 -21.01 -26.06 -11.98
C GLY A 140 -19.88 -26.24 -13.01
N ASN A 141 -19.29 -25.12 -13.44
CA ASN A 141 -18.17 -25.11 -14.40
C ASN A 141 -16.79 -25.03 -13.73
N TYR A 142 -16.69 -25.36 -12.44
CA TYR A 142 -15.45 -25.20 -11.67
C TYR A 142 -14.99 -26.52 -11.07
N ILE A 143 -13.68 -26.75 -11.15
CA ILE A 143 -12.97 -27.73 -10.32
C ILE A 143 -12.46 -27.01 -9.08
N ILE A 144 -12.78 -27.57 -7.92
CA ILE A 144 -12.36 -27.05 -6.63
C ILE A 144 -11.50 -28.12 -5.98
N SER A 145 -10.25 -27.77 -5.69
CA SER A 145 -9.26 -28.64 -5.02
C SER A 145 -8.92 -28.07 -3.65
N SER A 146 -8.89 -28.89 -2.62
CA SER A 146 -8.54 -28.45 -1.25
C SER A 146 -7.62 -29.46 -0.56
N SER A 147 -6.80 -28.96 0.36
CA SER A 147 -5.99 -29.80 1.27
C SER A 147 -6.82 -30.52 2.32
N GLU A 148 -8.08 -30.15 2.49
CA GLU A 148 -8.96 -30.67 3.54
C GLU A 148 -10.34 -30.95 2.97
N ASP A 149 -10.87 -32.17 3.18
CA ASP A 149 -12.18 -32.58 2.67
C ASP A 149 -13.33 -31.78 3.28
N ILE A 150 -13.26 -31.49 4.58
CA ILE A 150 -14.28 -30.74 5.31
C ILE A 150 -14.45 -29.31 4.74
N VAL A 151 -13.38 -28.74 4.17
CA VAL A 151 -13.48 -27.43 3.49
C VAL A 151 -14.31 -27.55 2.23
N LEU A 152 -14.15 -28.64 1.45
CA LEU A 152 -15.01 -28.89 0.29
C LEU A 152 -16.47 -29.14 0.69
N GLU A 153 -16.71 -29.89 1.75
CA GLU A 153 -18.07 -30.10 2.27
C GLU A 153 -18.75 -28.79 2.66
N ASN A 154 -18.00 -27.86 3.28
CA ASN A 154 -18.50 -26.53 3.60
C ASN A 154 -18.81 -25.71 2.33
N ILE A 155 -17.95 -25.78 1.32
CA ILE A 155 -18.17 -25.09 0.03
C ILE A 155 -19.40 -25.66 -0.67
N ILE A 156 -19.55 -26.98 -0.72
CA ILE A 156 -20.72 -27.65 -1.33
C ILE A 156 -21.99 -27.19 -0.63
N ARG A 157 -22.01 -27.24 0.71
CA ARG A 157 -23.15 -26.80 1.51
C ARG A 157 -23.52 -25.33 1.28
N ASP A 158 -22.50 -24.46 1.23
CA ASP A 158 -22.69 -23.03 1.07
C ASP A 158 -23.14 -22.67 -0.37
N HIS A 159 -22.75 -23.47 -1.36
CA HIS A 159 -23.17 -23.31 -2.76
C HIS A 159 -24.67 -23.58 -2.95
N ASP A 160 -25.20 -24.55 -2.25
CA ASP A 160 -26.63 -24.90 -2.32
C ASP A 160 -27.52 -23.86 -1.60
N LEU A 161 -26.94 -23.04 -0.74
CA LEU A 161 -27.62 -21.91 -0.11
C LEU A 161 -27.69 -20.74 -1.11
N THR A 162 -28.86 -20.30 -1.47
CA THR A 162 -29.16 -19.29 -2.51
C THR A 162 -28.63 -17.89 -2.27
N ASN A 163 -27.85 -17.66 -1.22
CA ASN A 163 -27.23 -16.38 -0.91
C ASN A 163 -25.70 -16.49 -0.89
N PRO A 164 -25.00 -15.96 -1.91
CA PRO A 164 -23.55 -15.87 -1.86
C PRO A 164 -23.14 -14.98 -0.68
N LYS A 165 -22.34 -15.54 0.23
CA LYS A 165 -21.79 -14.82 1.41
C LYS A 165 -20.66 -13.85 1.05
N ILE A 166 -20.50 -13.50 -0.23
CA ILE A 166 -19.42 -12.62 -0.66
C ILE A 166 -19.72 -11.20 -0.22
N ASP A 167 -18.82 -10.63 0.55
CA ASP A 167 -18.86 -9.24 0.95
C ASP A 167 -18.93 -8.31 -0.28
N SER A 168 -19.93 -7.44 -0.30
CA SER A 168 -20.11 -6.48 -1.40
C SER A 168 -18.91 -5.54 -1.59
N ASP A 169 -18.16 -5.27 -0.52
CA ASP A 169 -16.97 -4.43 -0.58
C ASP A 169 -15.79 -5.21 -1.17
N PHE A 170 -15.68 -6.52 -0.88
CA PHE A 170 -14.72 -7.38 -1.55
C PHE A 170 -14.95 -7.45 -3.06
N LEU A 171 -16.22 -7.59 -3.51
CA LEU A 171 -16.56 -7.56 -4.94
C LEU A 171 -16.15 -6.28 -5.65
N LYS A 172 -16.20 -5.13 -4.96
CA LYS A 172 -15.76 -3.85 -5.54
C LYS A 172 -14.25 -3.77 -5.63
N ILE A 173 -13.54 -4.31 -4.66
CA ILE A 173 -12.08 -4.31 -4.60
C ILE A 173 -11.50 -5.23 -5.67
N ILE A 174 -12.02 -6.45 -5.81
CA ILE A 174 -11.50 -7.40 -6.80
C ILE A 174 -11.72 -6.95 -8.24
N LYS A 175 -12.79 -6.19 -8.50
CA LYS A 175 -13.04 -5.58 -9.82
C LYS A 175 -12.03 -4.49 -10.20
N GLY A 176 -11.35 -3.91 -9.24
CA GLY A 176 -10.32 -2.89 -9.44
C GLY A 176 -8.91 -3.45 -9.65
N ALA A 177 -8.71 -4.76 -9.49
CA ALA A 177 -7.41 -5.39 -9.64
C ALA A 177 -6.94 -5.42 -11.10
N ASP A 178 -5.63 -5.24 -11.32
CA ASP A 178 -5.05 -5.29 -12.68
C ASP A 178 -4.92 -6.74 -13.16
N ILE A 179 -5.74 -7.11 -14.13
CA ILE A 179 -5.75 -8.46 -14.73
C ILE A 179 -4.51 -8.79 -15.58
N ASN A 180 -3.70 -7.78 -15.93
CA ASN A 180 -2.47 -7.99 -16.69
C ASN A 180 -1.30 -8.42 -15.78
N ASP A 181 -1.42 -8.24 -14.48
CA ASP A 181 -0.45 -8.75 -13.54
C ASP A 181 -0.54 -10.29 -13.48
N PRO A 182 0.57 -11.02 -13.31
CA PRO A 182 0.56 -12.48 -13.19
C PRO A 182 -0.34 -12.99 -12.08
N PHE A 183 -0.45 -12.22 -11.00
CA PHE A 183 -1.36 -12.45 -9.89
C PHE A 183 -1.66 -11.18 -9.11
N ASN A 184 -2.80 -11.17 -8.43
CA ASN A 184 -3.18 -10.14 -7.47
C ASN A 184 -3.34 -10.78 -6.09
N ILE A 185 -3.07 -10.02 -5.03
CA ILE A 185 -3.17 -10.48 -3.65
C ILE A 185 -4.34 -9.76 -2.98
N PHE A 186 -5.25 -10.52 -2.38
CA PHE A 186 -6.32 -9.97 -1.53
C PHE A 186 -6.15 -10.50 -0.12
N ILE A 187 -6.13 -9.60 0.85
CA ILE A 187 -5.91 -9.92 2.25
C ILE A 187 -7.10 -9.41 3.05
N ASN A 188 -7.69 -10.32 3.83
CA ASN A 188 -8.67 -9.90 4.82
C ASN A 188 -7.92 -9.15 5.93
N SER A 189 -8.38 -7.94 6.23
CA SER A 189 -7.70 -7.05 7.16
C SER A 189 -7.62 -7.58 8.59
N LYS A 190 -8.49 -8.50 9.00
CA LYS A 190 -8.36 -9.22 10.28
C LYS A 190 -7.01 -9.92 10.39
N ASN A 191 -6.41 -10.29 9.25
CA ASN A 191 -5.18 -11.07 9.13
C ASN A 191 -4.06 -10.30 8.44
N SER A 192 -4.22 -8.99 8.21
CA SER A 192 -3.17 -8.12 7.67
C SER A 192 -1.90 -8.08 8.54
N GLU A 193 -2.02 -8.50 9.80
CA GLU A 193 -0.90 -8.78 10.67
C GLU A 193 0.12 -9.76 10.06
N LEU A 194 -0.32 -10.68 9.20
CA LEU A 194 0.57 -11.63 8.53
C LEU A 194 1.53 -10.95 7.55
N LEU A 195 1.13 -9.84 6.92
CA LEU A 195 1.99 -9.11 5.99
C LEU A 195 2.84 -8.04 6.67
N VAL A 196 2.35 -7.45 7.72
CA VAL A 196 2.89 -6.18 8.20
C VAL A 196 3.47 -6.22 9.60
N LYS A 197 2.98 -7.08 10.50
CA LYS A 197 3.57 -7.23 11.84
C LYS A 197 5.03 -7.66 11.81
N SER A 198 5.42 -8.42 10.80
CA SER A 198 6.83 -8.82 10.64
C SER A 198 7.75 -7.69 10.22
N ILE A 199 7.18 -6.57 9.72
CA ILE A 199 7.91 -5.47 9.13
C ILE A 199 7.86 -4.22 10.01
N SER A 200 6.79 -4.03 10.81
CA SER A 200 6.56 -2.79 11.57
C SER A 200 6.55 -2.99 13.07
N ASP A 201 7.36 -2.18 13.75
CA ASP A 201 7.37 -2.06 15.22
C ASP A 201 6.21 -1.20 15.76
N PHE A 202 5.45 -0.54 14.89
CA PHE A 202 4.35 0.33 15.26
C PHE A 202 3.01 -0.39 15.14
N SER A 203 2.14 -0.17 16.11
CA SER A 203 0.76 -0.69 16.09
C SER A 203 -0.14 0.04 15.08
N PHE A 204 0.48 0.79 14.15
CA PHE A 204 -0.23 1.57 13.14
C PHE A 204 -0.95 0.72 12.11
N PHE A 205 -0.34 -0.40 11.73
CA PHE A 205 -0.95 -1.24 10.73
C PHE A 205 -2.29 -1.73 11.22
N PRO A 206 -3.30 -1.32 10.52
CA PRO A 206 -4.60 -1.24 11.10
C PRO A 206 -5.16 -2.64 11.23
N ASN A 207 -5.72 -2.85 12.35
CA ASN A 207 -6.92 -3.62 12.41
C ASN A 207 -7.96 -2.86 11.56
N LEU A 208 -7.98 -3.10 10.23
CA LEU A 208 -8.94 -2.50 9.28
C LEU A 208 -10.30 -3.19 9.42
N ASN A 209 -10.59 -3.75 10.60
CA ASN A 209 -11.84 -4.38 11.00
C ASN A 209 -12.74 -4.78 9.82
N ASN A 210 -12.56 -5.99 9.30
CA ASN A 210 -13.42 -6.63 8.30
C ASN A 210 -13.41 -6.07 6.87
N SER A 211 -12.45 -5.25 6.46
CA SER A 211 -12.29 -4.87 5.06
C SER A 211 -11.21 -5.70 4.37
N TRP A 212 -11.31 -5.80 3.07
CA TRP A 212 -10.30 -6.44 2.25
C TRP A 212 -9.31 -5.41 1.71
N ILE A 213 -8.06 -5.80 1.57
CA ILE A 213 -7.02 -5.03 0.90
C ILE A 213 -6.67 -5.78 -0.38
N SER A 214 -6.71 -5.09 -1.52
CA SER A 214 -6.12 -5.59 -2.77
C SER A 214 -4.70 -5.08 -2.91
N TYR A 215 -3.82 -5.91 -3.46
CA TYR A 215 -2.52 -5.51 -3.93
C TYR A 215 -2.26 -6.06 -5.33
N ASP A 216 -1.95 -5.17 -6.25
CA ASP A 216 -1.40 -5.47 -7.56
C ASP A 216 0.12 -5.53 -7.42
N PHE A 217 0.69 -6.63 -7.88
CA PHE A 217 2.10 -6.92 -7.68
C PHE A 217 2.90 -6.49 -8.91
N LYS A 218 3.62 -5.38 -8.77
CA LYS A 218 4.56 -4.94 -9.81
C LYS A 218 5.89 -5.64 -9.64
N TYR A 219 6.20 -6.46 -10.61
CA TYR A 219 7.22 -7.49 -10.55
C TYR A 219 8.57 -7.07 -11.13
N SER A 220 9.63 -7.32 -10.34
CA SER A 220 10.97 -7.60 -10.84
C SER A 220 11.61 -8.71 -9.99
N LEU A 221 12.70 -9.32 -10.46
CA LEU A 221 13.39 -10.38 -9.70
C LEU A 221 13.99 -9.89 -8.38
N GLU A 222 14.28 -8.61 -8.29
CA GLU A 222 15.02 -7.99 -7.20
C GLU A 222 14.17 -7.02 -6.36
N GLU A 223 12.94 -6.72 -6.77
CA GLU A 223 12.09 -5.71 -6.14
C GLU A 223 10.73 -6.28 -5.77
N VAL A 224 10.13 -5.72 -4.74
CA VAL A 224 8.73 -5.95 -4.38
C VAL A 224 8.05 -4.59 -4.32
N LYS A 225 7.30 -4.26 -5.36
CA LYS A 225 6.42 -3.10 -5.40
C LYS A 225 4.98 -3.59 -5.46
N MET A 226 4.17 -3.13 -4.51
CA MET A 226 2.75 -3.46 -4.47
C MET A 226 1.95 -2.17 -4.40
N ILE A 227 1.05 -1.99 -5.35
CA ILE A 227 0.08 -0.89 -5.33
C ILE A 227 -1.24 -1.50 -4.89
N GLY A 228 -1.83 -0.95 -3.86
CA GLY A 228 -3.02 -1.51 -3.26
C GLY A 228 -4.14 -0.52 -3.05
N ALA A 229 -5.31 -1.07 -2.76
CA ALA A 229 -6.47 -0.29 -2.36
C ALA A 229 -7.27 -1.04 -1.29
N THR A 230 -7.86 -0.27 -0.38
CA THR A 230 -8.85 -0.77 0.57
C THR A 230 -10.00 0.20 0.70
N ARG A 231 -11.18 -0.31 1.03
CA ARG A 231 -12.34 0.53 1.35
C ARG A 231 -12.39 0.79 2.85
N LEU A 232 -12.69 2.04 3.19
CA LEU A 232 -12.98 2.45 4.56
C LEU A 232 -14.50 2.39 4.77
N ASN A 233 -14.93 1.49 5.65
CA ASN A 233 -16.34 1.36 5.99
C ASN A 233 -16.72 2.39 7.06
N ASP A 234 -17.85 3.09 6.87
CA ASP A 234 -18.34 4.09 7.82
C ASP A 234 -18.80 3.50 9.15
N SER A 235 -19.25 2.24 9.12
CA SER A 235 -19.70 1.51 10.31
C SER A 235 -18.55 1.01 11.19
N ILE A 236 -17.31 1.10 10.70
CA ILE A 236 -16.15 0.50 11.37
C ILE A 236 -15.06 1.55 11.55
N SER A 237 -14.73 1.78 12.80
CA SER A 237 -13.73 2.75 13.20
C SER A 237 -12.32 2.19 13.02
N SER A 238 -11.66 2.51 11.90
CA SER A 238 -10.26 2.15 11.65
C SER A 238 -9.31 3.31 11.93
N LYS A 239 -8.04 3.02 12.22
CA LYS A 239 -7.02 4.07 12.40
C LYS A 239 -6.81 4.91 11.14
N LEU A 240 -7.02 4.33 9.95
CA LEU A 240 -6.95 5.07 8.68
C LEU A 240 -8.12 6.05 8.54
N SER A 241 -9.28 5.78 9.14
CA SER A 241 -10.43 6.68 9.07
C SER A 241 -10.17 8.03 9.75
N VAL A 242 -9.18 8.09 10.67
CA VAL A 242 -8.72 9.35 11.29
C VAL A 242 -8.15 10.32 10.24
N LEU A 243 -7.55 9.78 9.19
CA LEU A 243 -6.93 10.57 8.11
C LEU A 243 -7.86 10.80 6.91
N ARG A 244 -9.13 10.42 7.01
CA ARG A 244 -10.12 10.52 5.93
C ARG A 244 -10.36 11.97 5.53
N ASN A 245 -10.35 12.24 4.22
CA ASN A 245 -10.58 13.57 3.62
C ASN A 245 -9.61 14.66 4.10
N LEU A 246 -8.44 14.28 4.62
CA LEU A 246 -7.36 15.22 4.83
C LEU A 246 -6.55 15.33 3.53
N PRO A 247 -6.34 16.55 3.01
CA PRO A 247 -5.48 16.75 1.86
C PRO A 247 -4.07 16.17 2.13
N PRO A 248 -3.55 15.29 1.27
CA PRO A 248 -2.21 14.74 1.47
C PRO A 248 -1.15 15.83 1.35
N SER A 249 -0.14 15.79 2.21
CA SER A 249 0.93 16.79 2.26
C SER A 249 2.32 16.15 2.23
N GLU A 250 3.34 16.96 2.03
CA GLU A 250 4.73 16.52 2.07
C GLU A 250 5.19 16.33 3.52
N ILE A 251 5.93 15.26 3.77
CA ILE A 251 6.55 14.97 5.06
C ILE A 251 7.76 15.89 5.27
N LYS A 252 7.78 16.64 6.38
CA LYS A 252 8.79 17.63 6.73
C LYS A 252 9.70 17.23 7.90
N THR A 253 9.26 16.27 8.71
CA THR A 253 9.99 15.87 9.94
C THR A 253 11.28 15.09 9.66
N ASP A 254 11.51 14.63 8.43
CA ASP A 254 12.77 13.97 8.00
C ASP A 254 14.03 14.82 8.24
N LYS A 255 13.89 16.15 8.31
CA LYS A 255 14.99 17.08 8.70
C LYS A 255 15.43 16.92 10.16
N ILE A 256 14.65 16.27 11.00
CA ILE A 256 14.92 16.05 12.42
C ILE A 256 15.29 14.58 12.70
N ILE A 257 14.80 13.63 11.90
CA ILE A 257 15.03 12.20 12.11
C ILE A 257 16.51 11.85 11.87
N PRO A 258 17.23 11.30 12.87
CA PRO A 258 18.63 10.89 12.69
C PRO A 258 18.78 9.74 11.69
N ASN A 259 19.92 9.66 11.00
CA ASN A 259 20.21 8.54 10.10
C ASN A 259 20.27 7.17 10.80
N SER A 260 20.49 7.16 12.10
CA SER A 260 20.50 5.95 12.93
C SER A 260 19.11 5.39 13.25
N PHE A 261 18.02 6.01 12.76
CA PHE A 261 16.67 5.51 13.02
C PHE A 261 16.49 4.05 12.58
N SER A 262 15.63 3.32 13.28
CA SER A 262 15.22 1.96 12.88
C SER A 262 13.97 2.00 12.01
N SER A 263 12.98 2.79 12.42
CA SER A 263 11.75 3.00 11.65
C SER A 263 11.09 4.31 12.04
N PHE A 264 10.28 4.87 11.15
CA PHE A 264 9.39 5.96 11.51
C PHE A 264 8.03 5.82 10.80
N PHE A 265 7.04 6.44 11.41
CA PHE A 265 5.69 6.55 10.88
C PHE A 265 5.23 7.99 11.00
N SER A 266 4.91 8.62 9.89
CA SER A 266 4.43 10.00 9.83
C SER A 266 3.07 10.10 9.19
N PHE A 267 2.26 11.03 9.64
CA PHE A 267 1.04 11.46 8.97
C PHE A 267 0.83 12.96 9.11
N THR A 268 0.14 13.55 8.14
CA THR A 268 -0.06 14.99 8.04
C THR A 268 -1.45 15.39 8.49
N ILE A 269 -1.54 16.55 9.16
CA ILE A 269 -2.78 17.17 9.62
C ILE A 269 -2.96 18.49 8.85
N SER A 270 -3.39 18.37 7.59
CA SER A 270 -3.59 19.55 6.73
C SER A 270 -4.90 20.29 6.98
N ASP A 271 -5.81 19.70 7.77
CA ASP A 271 -7.09 20.26 8.22
C ASP A 271 -7.36 19.75 9.64
N SER A 272 -7.04 20.57 10.63
CA SER A 272 -7.15 20.21 12.05
C SER A 272 -8.60 19.96 12.49
N GLU A 273 -9.56 20.72 11.99
CA GLU A 273 -10.98 20.56 12.35
C GLU A 273 -11.48 19.19 11.85
N ARG A 274 -11.15 18.83 10.61
CA ARG A 274 -11.49 17.53 10.01
C ARG A 274 -10.80 16.41 10.76
N PHE A 275 -9.50 16.55 11.06
CA PHE A 275 -8.75 15.56 11.82
C PHE A 275 -9.39 15.30 13.20
N VAL A 276 -9.70 16.36 13.96
CA VAL A 276 -10.33 16.25 15.27
C VAL A 276 -11.70 15.59 15.19
N PHE A 277 -12.50 15.96 14.19
CA PHE A 277 -13.79 15.31 13.94
C PHE A 277 -13.63 13.80 13.70
N ASN A 278 -12.74 13.41 12.81
CA ASN A 278 -12.46 12.02 12.50
C ASN A 278 -11.93 11.27 13.72
N PHE A 279 -11.01 11.88 14.47
CA PHE A 279 -10.39 11.26 15.64
C PHE A 279 -11.40 11.06 16.79
N LYS A 280 -12.29 12.03 17.04
CA LYS A 280 -13.41 11.86 17.98
C LYS A 280 -14.31 10.68 17.59
N ASN A 281 -14.64 10.56 16.31
CA ASN A 281 -15.45 9.45 15.80
C ASN A 281 -14.73 8.10 15.98
N TYR A 282 -13.42 8.07 15.72
CA TYR A 282 -12.58 6.90 15.96
C TYR A 282 -12.59 6.48 17.44
N ILE A 283 -12.35 7.41 18.36
CA ILE A 283 -12.34 7.17 19.81
C ILE A 283 -13.70 6.62 20.24
N LYS A 284 -14.80 7.27 19.86
CA LYS A 284 -16.16 6.87 20.18
C LYS A 284 -16.51 5.49 19.63
N GLY A 285 -16.11 5.19 18.39
CA GLY A 285 -16.36 3.90 17.74
C GLY A 285 -15.54 2.73 18.31
N ASN A 286 -14.53 3.03 19.15
CA ASN A 286 -13.73 2.03 19.87
C ASN A 286 -14.01 2.03 21.39
N ASP A 287 -15.16 2.53 21.81
CA ASP A 287 -15.62 2.60 23.22
C ASP A 287 -14.63 3.31 24.17
N LEU A 288 -13.82 4.21 23.63
CA LEU A 288 -12.92 5.04 24.43
C LEU A 288 -13.66 6.33 24.85
N SER A 289 -13.50 6.74 26.10
CA SER A 289 -14.11 7.97 26.58
C SER A 289 -13.49 9.22 25.93
N THR A 290 -14.34 10.13 25.47
CA THR A 290 -13.93 11.47 24.98
C THR A 290 -14.18 12.55 26.04
N GLU A 291 -14.72 12.19 27.20
CA GLU A 291 -15.00 13.14 28.25
C GLU A 291 -13.72 13.80 28.76
N ASN A 292 -13.79 15.12 28.93
CA ASN A 292 -12.67 15.96 29.38
C ASN A 292 -11.44 16.04 28.48
N ILE A 293 -11.52 15.58 27.22
CA ILE A 293 -10.41 15.76 26.26
C ILE A 293 -10.61 17.07 25.49
N ASN A 294 -9.70 18.01 25.70
CA ASN A 294 -9.59 19.21 24.87
C ASN A 294 -8.66 18.90 23.67
N PHE A 295 -9.16 19.03 22.45
CA PHE A 295 -8.44 18.69 21.21
C PHE A 295 -7.78 19.92 20.55
N GLU A 296 -7.70 21.05 21.23
CA GLU A 296 -7.20 22.30 20.66
C GLU A 296 -5.72 22.26 20.27
N SER A 297 -4.90 21.37 20.86
CA SER A 297 -3.49 21.23 20.50
C SER A 297 -3.28 20.85 19.03
N PHE A 298 -4.24 20.13 18.43
CA PHE A 298 -4.17 19.75 17.02
C PHE A 298 -4.30 20.95 16.05
N ASN A 299 -4.77 22.12 16.51
CA ASN A 299 -4.81 23.32 15.67
C ASN A 299 -3.42 23.88 15.37
N LEU A 300 -2.40 23.45 16.12
CA LEU A 300 -1.01 23.85 15.90
C LEU A 300 -0.17 22.80 15.19
N ILE A 301 -0.67 21.60 15.00
CA ILE A 301 0.14 20.48 14.52
C ILE A 301 -0.16 20.23 13.05
N ASP A 302 0.86 20.37 12.19
CA ASP A 302 0.77 20.08 10.77
C ASP A 302 1.13 18.62 10.44
N GLU A 303 2.03 18.01 11.23
CA GLU A 303 2.51 16.66 11.01
C GLU A 303 2.89 16.00 12.34
N ILE A 304 2.66 14.70 12.43
CA ILE A 304 3.03 13.88 13.58
C ILE A 304 3.89 12.72 13.08
N SER A 305 5.07 12.55 13.68
CA SER A 305 5.97 11.45 13.38
C SER A 305 6.35 10.68 14.63
N PHE A 306 6.03 9.40 14.64
CA PHE A 306 6.51 8.42 15.61
C PHE A 306 7.81 7.83 15.08
N VAL A 307 8.89 7.97 15.80
CA VAL A 307 10.21 7.49 15.38
C VAL A 307 10.75 6.48 16.39
N LYS A 308 11.32 5.41 15.89
CA LYS A 308 12.08 4.44 16.66
C LYS A 308 13.54 4.51 16.23
N ASP A 309 14.38 4.73 17.21
CA ASP A 309 15.82 4.62 17.15
C ASP A 309 16.26 3.62 18.26
N GLN A 310 17.19 3.93 19.11
CA GLN A 310 17.44 3.17 20.35
C GLN A 310 16.25 3.25 21.30
N GLU A 311 15.67 4.45 21.40
CA GLU A 311 14.42 4.72 22.12
C GLU A 311 13.39 5.29 21.15
N LYS A 312 12.10 5.20 21.51
CA LYS A 312 11.03 5.82 20.75
C LYS A 312 10.93 7.30 21.09
N PHE A 313 10.65 8.12 20.08
CA PHE A 313 10.39 9.53 20.26
C PHE A 313 9.32 10.02 19.28
N LEU A 314 8.72 11.16 19.61
CA LEU A 314 7.66 11.81 18.86
C LEU A 314 8.17 13.14 18.32
N ILE A 315 7.84 13.46 17.09
CA ILE A 315 8.06 14.77 16.50
C ILE A 315 6.70 15.33 16.11
N LEU A 316 6.41 16.55 16.56
CA LEU A 316 5.24 17.32 16.14
C LEU A 316 5.75 18.52 15.34
N GLU A 317 5.43 18.58 14.06
CA GLU A 317 5.68 19.79 13.26
C GLU A 317 4.61 20.82 13.59
N ILE A 318 5.04 21.99 14.03
CA ILE A 318 4.20 23.04 14.60
C ILE A 318 4.04 24.18 13.58
N SER A 319 2.80 24.51 13.24
CA SER A 319 2.47 25.58 12.30
C SER A 319 2.84 26.97 12.81
N ASN A 320 2.69 27.21 14.13
CA ASN A 320 3.04 28.46 14.77
C ASN A 320 3.72 28.22 16.13
N ILE A 321 5.05 28.32 16.13
CA ILE A 321 5.88 28.03 17.30
C ILE A 321 5.66 29.05 18.46
N GLU A 322 5.26 30.29 18.15
CA GLU A 322 5.02 31.33 19.16
C GLU A 322 3.81 31.00 20.04
N GLN A 323 2.87 30.21 19.53
CA GLN A 323 1.70 29.79 20.27
C GLN A 323 1.89 28.47 21.04
N LEU A 324 3.06 27.85 20.94
CA LEU A 324 3.31 26.52 21.48
C LEU A 324 2.99 26.43 22.99
N GLU A 325 3.42 27.42 23.76
CA GLU A 325 3.24 27.43 25.23
C GLU A 325 1.78 27.57 25.67
N ASN A 326 0.88 28.03 24.79
CA ASN A 326 -0.56 28.08 25.08
C ASN A 326 -1.18 26.68 25.14
N TYR A 327 -0.59 25.72 24.45
CA TYR A 327 -1.14 24.36 24.28
C TYR A 327 -0.30 23.28 24.96
N PHE A 328 1.02 23.52 25.11
CA PHE A 328 1.95 22.55 25.70
C PHE A 328 2.61 23.14 26.97
N LYS A 329 2.42 22.45 28.09
CA LYS A 329 3.06 22.85 29.36
C LYS A 329 4.50 22.38 29.37
N LEU A 330 5.41 23.31 29.12
CA LEU A 330 6.85 23.10 29.09
C LEU A 330 7.49 23.71 30.35
N ASN A 331 8.19 22.91 31.14
CA ASN A 331 8.87 23.36 32.37
C ASN A 331 10.38 23.26 32.17
N ASP A 332 11.10 24.31 32.48
CA ASP A 332 12.55 24.32 32.43
C ASP A 332 13.17 23.31 33.39
N ILE A 333 14.28 22.75 33.01
CA ILE A 333 15.08 21.84 33.83
C ILE A 333 16.37 22.57 34.22
N GLU A 334 16.67 22.63 35.51
CA GLU A 334 17.90 23.21 36.01
C GLU A 334 19.13 22.58 35.34
N ASN A 335 20.05 23.44 34.85
CA ASN A 335 21.27 23.06 34.15
C ASN A 335 21.13 22.40 32.76
N LEU A 336 19.92 22.38 32.19
CA LEU A 336 19.69 21.86 30.83
C LEU A 336 19.09 22.94 29.92
N LYS A 337 19.96 23.73 29.28
CA LYS A 337 19.52 24.70 28.26
C LYS A 337 18.85 23.95 27.10
N ASN A 338 17.72 24.45 26.64
CA ASN A 338 16.97 23.92 25.49
C ASN A 338 16.30 22.54 25.69
N ILE A 339 16.34 21.95 26.88
CA ILE A 339 15.60 20.71 27.20
C ILE A 339 14.63 21.03 28.32
N LYS A 340 13.37 20.74 28.09
CA LYS A 340 12.26 21.01 29.02
C LYS A 340 11.57 19.71 29.44
N LYS A 341 10.95 19.68 30.62
CA LYS A 341 9.94 18.65 30.92
C LYS A 341 8.63 19.03 30.28
N ILE A 342 7.97 18.05 29.68
CA ILE A 342 6.65 18.23 29.07
C ILE A 342 5.59 17.46 29.85
N ASN A 343 4.44 18.10 30.07
CA ASN A 343 3.22 17.41 30.49
C ASN A 343 2.23 17.44 29.32
N LEU A 344 2.10 16.32 28.65
CA LEU A 344 1.20 16.17 27.50
C LEU A 344 -0.26 16.24 27.93
N GLY A 345 -1.06 16.93 27.14
CA GLY A 345 -2.52 16.94 27.26
C GLY A 345 -3.13 15.54 27.03
N LEU A 346 -4.37 15.37 27.44
CA LEU A 346 -5.08 14.09 27.25
C LEU A 346 -5.27 13.75 25.76
N ASP A 347 -5.43 14.75 24.90
CA ASP A 347 -5.55 14.62 23.45
C ASP A 347 -4.33 13.94 22.82
N ILE A 348 -3.12 14.46 23.09
CA ILE A 348 -1.86 13.88 22.58
C ILE A 348 -1.59 12.53 23.24
N LYS A 349 -1.88 12.36 24.53
CA LYS A 349 -1.76 11.05 25.20
C LYS A 349 -2.69 10.01 24.57
N THR A 350 -3.92 10.39 24.26
CA THR A 350 -4.89 9.50 23.59
C THR A 350 -4.40 9.12 22.20
N LEU A 351 -3.85 10.09 21.47
CA LEU A 351 -3.25 9.82 20.15
C LEU A 351 -2.07 8.85 20.26
N ILE A 352 -1.15 9.09 21.19
CA ILE A 352 -0.01 8.21 21.43
C ILE A 352 -0.49 6.80 21.74
N ASN A 353 -1.46 6.65 22.66
CA ASN A 353 -2.02 5.35 22.99
C ASN A 353 -2.71 4.65 21.80
N THR A 354 -3.24 5.43 20.86
CA THR A 354 -3.84 4.89 19.64
C THR A 354 -2.79 4.27 18.71
N TYR A 355 -1.66 4.95 18.54
CA TYR A 355 -0.64 4.56 17.56
C TYR A 355 0.58 3.86 18.17
N ASP A 356 0.89 4.10 19.46
CA ASP A 356 2.03 3.48 20.16
C ASP A 356 1.78 3.33 21.67
N GLN A 357 1.06 2.29 22.07
CA GLN A 357 0.57 2.05 23.44
C GLN A 357 1.66 1.95 24.53
N LYS A 358 2.95 1.84 24.17
CA LYS A 358 4.03 1.58 25.13
C LYS A 358 4.96 2.78 25.34
N ALA A 359 4.68 3.92 24.71
CA ALA A 359 5.57 5.06 24.79
C ALA A 359 5.23 5.98 25.97
N SER A 360 6.23 6.33 26.77
CA SER A 360 6.13 7.29 27.87
C SER A 360 7.06 8.47 27.57
N PHE A 361 6.52 9.61 27.21
CA PHE A 361 7.26 10.78 26.81
C PHE A 361 7.27 11.83 27.92
N VAL A 362 8.45 12.31 28.29
CA VAL A 362 8.65 13.18 29.47
C VAL A 362 9.46 14.42 29.15
N TYR A 363 10.39 14.35 28.21
CA TYR A 363 11.32 15.43 27.88
C TYR A 363 11.04 15.96 26.49
N ALA A 364 11.21 17.28 26.32
CA ALA A 364 10.99 17.94 25.04
C ALA A 364 12.08 18.95 24.71
N THR A 365 12.28 19.18 23.42
CA THR A 365 13.06 20.27 22.88
C THR A 365 12.41 20.84 21.63
N ILE A 366 12.69 22.07 21.29
CA ILE A 366 12.22 22.71 20.07
C ILE A 366 13.39 22.78 19.10
N LEU A 367 13.22 22.23 17.90
CA LEU A 367 14.20 22.26 16.82
C LEU A 367 13.50 22.78 15.56
N ASP A 368 13.88 23.97 15.11
CA ASP A 368 13.18 24.73 14.07
C ASP A 368 11.68 24.90 14.45
N ASN A 369 10.78 24.43 13.59
CA ASN A 369 9.32 24.43 13.87
C ASN A 369 8.82 23.10 14.44
N SER A 370 9.72 22.24 14.92
CA SER A 370 9.33 20.92 15.42
C SER A 370 9.50 20.81 16.92
N LEU A 371 8.47 20.34 17.62
CA LEU A 371 8.54 19.92 19.01
C LEU A 371 8.92 18.43 19.05
N VAL A 372 10.14 18.16 19.54
CA VAL A 372 10.66 16.80 19.69
C VAL A 372 10.47 16.34 21.12
N ILE A 373 9.82 15.19 21.30
CA ILE A 373 9.43 14.67 22.62
C ILE A 373 9.98 13.26 22.79
N THR A 374 10.69 13.01 23.89
CA THR A 374 11.44 11.77 24.14
C THR A 374 11.18 11.20 25.53
N GLN A 375 11.68 9.99 25.74
CA GLN A 375 11.66 9.33 27.05
C GLN A 375 12.85 9.76 27.90
N SER A 376 13.97 10.15 27.29
CA SER A 376 15.22 10.45 27.99
C SER A 376 15.91 11.71 27.47
N VAL A 377 16.69 12.36 28.35
CA VAL A 377 17.54 13.50 27.99
C VAL A 377 18.68 13.07 27.04
N SER A 378 19.17 11.84 27.16
CA SER A 378 20.21 11.28 26.29
C SER A 378 19.76 11.25 24.82
N GLN A 379 18.52 10.83 24.59
CA GLN A 379 17.94 10.77 23.25
C GLN A 379 17.79 12.18 22.66
N ILE A 380 17.35 13.19 23.43
CA ILE A 380 17.27 14.58 22.95
C ILE A 380 18.67 15.09 22.53
N LYS A 381 19.69 14.87 23.37
CA LYS A 381 21.07 15.30 23.05
C LYS A 381 21.57 14.64 21.76
N LYS A 382 21.27 13.36 21.56
CA LYS A 382 21.59 12.65 20.34
C LYS A 382 20.93 13.31 19.11
N ILE A 383 19.63 13.63 19.19
CA ILE A 383 18.89 14.26 18.09
C ILE A 383 19.42 15.67 17.80
N ILE A 384 19.70 16.47 18.83
CA ILE A 384 20.29 17.81 18.67
C ILE A 384 21.64 17.72 17.96
N ASN A 385 22.50 16.81 18.41
CA ASN A 385 23.83 16.61 17.80
C ASN A 385 23.72 16.14 16.36
N SER A 386 22.88 15.15 16.09
CA SER A 386 22.64 14.61 14.74
C SER A 386 22.21 15.72 13.79
N LYS A 387 21.27 16.59 14.23
CA LYS A 387 20.85 17.74 13.43
C LYS A 387 21.99 18.75 13.21
N ALA A 388 22.76 19.05 14.25
CA ALA A 388 23.85 20.04 14.17
C ALA A 388 24.95 19.62 13.17
N ILE A 389 25.27 18.33 13.09
CA ILE A 389 26.25 17.79 12.16
C ILE A 389 25.65 17.34 10.83
N LYS A 390 24.37 17.62 10.58
CA LYS A 390 23.62 17.20 9.39
C LYS A 390 23.58 15.68 9.17
N ASP A 391 23.61 14.89 10.26
CA ASP A 391 23.43 13.43 10.23
C ASP A 391 21.95 13.06 10.40
N ASN A 392 21.12 13.50 9.47
CA ASN A 392 19.68 13.28 9.46
C ASN A 392 19.19 12.85 8.07
N LEU A 393 17.93 12.41 7.97
CA LEU A 393 17.38 11.88 6.73
C LEU A 393 17.35 12.87 5.59
N SER A 394 17.14 14.17 5.86
CA SER A 394 17.15 15.21 4.81
C SER A 394 18.55 15.44 4.18
N SER A 395 19.61 14.91 4.80
CA SER A 395 20.98 14.94 4.27
C SER A 395 21.45 13.57 3.74
N ASN A 396 20.61 12.54 3.84
CA ASN A 396 20.92 11.19 3.38
C ASN A 396 20.53 10.99 1.92
N SER A 397 21.51 10.93 1.03
CA SER A 397 21.26 10.79 -0.41
C SER A 397 20.47 9.53 -0.76
N LYS A 398 20.72 8.41 -0.07
CA LYS A 398 19.96 7.16 -0.28
C LYS A 398 18.50 7.32 0.10
N TYR A 399 18.21 7.97 1.24
CA TYR A 399 16.85 8.25 1.65
C TYR A 399 16.15 9.24 0.71
N LEU A 400 16.84 10.28 0.28
CA LEU A 400 16.27 11.25 -0.66
C LEU A 400 15.92 10.60 -2.00
N ASN A 401 16.79 9.74 -2.53
CA ASN A 401 16.48 8.96 -3.73
C ASN A 401 15.27 8.07 -3.54
N PHE A 402 15.21 7.32 -2.43
CA PHE A 402 14.06 6.49 -2.08
C PHE A 402 12.76 7.32 -1.95
N LYS A 403 12.80 8.47 -1.27
CA LYS A 403 11.65 9.39 -1.13
C LYS A 403 11.22 9.98 -2.47
N ASN A 404 12.16 10.34 -3.35
CA ASN A 404 11.88 10.97 -4.65
C ASN A 404 11.23 10.00 -5.66
N GLU A 405 11.43 8.70 -5.52
CA GLU A 405 10.75 7.68 -6.33
C GLU A 405 9.26 7.53 -5.97
N LYS A 406 8.83 8.15 -4.87
CA LYS A 406 7.46 8.09 -4.39
C LYS A 406 6.68 9.36 -4.69
N SER A 407 5.37 9.30 -4.49
CA SER A 407 4.54 10.50 -4.48
C SER A 407 5.12 11.51 -3.48
N LYS A 408 5.13 12.79 -3.82
CA LYS A 408 5.60 13.86 -2.90
C LYS A 408 4.62 14.11 -1.75
N LYS A 409 3.35 13.75 -1.93
CA LYS A 409 2.29 14.02 -0.96
C LYS A 409 1.64 12.73 -0.49
N HIS A 410 1.52 12.56 0.81
CA HIS A 410 0.96 11.40 1.46
C HIS A 410 -0.03 11.81 2.55
N SER A 411 -1.02 10.98 2.84
CA SER A 411 -1.77 11.05 4.08
C SER A 411 -0.97 10.46 5.22
N PHE A 412 -0.21 9.38 4.94
CA PHE A 412 0.76 8.79 5.85
C PHE A 412 1.96 8.21 5.10
N PHE A 413 3.08 8.11 5.80
CA PHE A 413 4.32 7.55 5.29
C PHE A 413 5.06 6.79 6.39
N TRP A 414 5.38 5.53 6.13
CA TRP A 414 6.17 4.70 7.03
C TRP A 414 7.43 4.21 6.31
N VAL A 415 8.54 4.24 7.02
CA VAL A 415 9.83 3.75 6.52
C VAL A 415 10.52 2.91 7.57
N ASN A 416 11.05 1.78 7.17
CA ASN A 416 11.96 0.97 7.94
C ASN A 416 13.36 1.06 7.36
N ASN A 417 14.33 1.30 8.22
CA ASN A 417 15.76 1.28 7.88
C ASN A 417 16.27 -0.15 7.97
N ASN A 418 16.60 -0.71 6.82
CA ASN A 418 17.05 -2.09 6.68
C ASN A 418 18.56 -2.26 6.97
N SER A 419 19.21 -1.29 7.61
CA SER A 419 20.68 -1.23 7.80
C SER A 419 21.29 -2.43 8.49
N ASN A 420 20.51 -3.23 9.21
CA ASN A 420 20.99 -4.40 9.96
C ASN A 420 20.99 -5.71 9.15
N ASN A 421 20.50 -5.69 7.90
CA ASN A 421 20.44 -6.87 7.05
C ASN A 421 21.63 -6.93 6.08
N LEU A 422 22.05 -8.14 5.69
CA LEU A 422 23.15 -8.37 4.75
C LEU A 422 22.97 -7.66 3.40
N ASP A 423 21.72 -7.40 3.01
CA ASP A 423 21.34 -6.72 1.76
C ASP A 423 21.19 -5.19 1.89
N SER A 424 21.55 -4.61 3.04
CA SER A 424 21.30 -3.18 3.36
C SER A 424 21.99 -2.18 2.43
N VAL A 425 23.03 -2.59 1.71
CA VAL A 425 23.75 -1.73 0.77
C VAL A 425 22.86 -1.40 -0.43
N ASP A 426 22.19 -2.41 -0.98
CA ASP A 426 21.34 -2.30 -2.17
C ASP A 426 19.88 -1.93 -1.81
N TYR A 427 19.40 -2.36 -0.64
CA TYR A 427 18.03 -2.19 -0.18
C TYR A 427 17.97 -1.53 1.20
N PRO A 428 18.39 -0.28 1.32
CA PRO A 428 18.52 0.36 2.63
C PRO A 428 17.18 0.65 3.30
N PHE A 429 16.09 0.74 2.53
CA PHE A 429 14.77 1.10 3.06
C PHE A 429 13.66 0.19 2.56
N ILE A 430 12.67 0.00 3.44
CA ILE A 430 11.36 -0.54 3.10
C ILE A 430 10.37 0.56 3.38
N GLY A 431 9.47 0.87 2.44
CA GLY A 431 8.49 1.93 2.59
C GLY A 431 7.06 1.47 2.40
N PHE A 432 6.17 2.12 3.15
CA PHE A 432 4.75 1.98 2.98
C PHE A 432 4.09 3.35 3.11
N SER A 433 3.30 3.73 2.13
CA SER A 433 2.64 5.03 2.12
C SER A 433 1.21 4.91 1.63
N GLY A 434 0.42 5.93 1.87
CA GLY A 434 -0.93 5.95 1.36
C GLY A 434 -1.53 7.34 1.26
N VAL A 435 -2.55 7.41 0.40
CA VAL A 435 -3.43 8.56 0.24
C VAL A 435 -4.85 8.11 0.57
N ILE A 436 -5.50 8.82 1.47
CA ILE A 436 -6.83 8.46 1.96
C ILE A 436 -7.83 9.51 1.48
N ASN A 437 -8.68 9.09 0.56
CA ASN A 437 -9.85 9.84 0.12
C ASN A 437 -11.09 9.41 0.92
N GLU A 438 -12.28 9.83 0.49
CA GLU A 438 -13.55 9.58 1.22
C GLU A 438 -13.67 8.17 1.81
N ASN A 439 -13.80 7.16 0.95
CA ASN A 439 -14.04 5.77 1.35
C ASN A 439 -13.00 4.80 0.78
N ILE A 440 -11.89 5.33 0.25
CA ILE A 440 -10.83 4.52 -0.34
C ILE A 440 -9.49 5.01 0.18
N ALA A 441 -8.67 4.08 0.64
CA ALA A 441 -7.25 4.29 0.87
C ALA A 441 -6.46 3.64 -0.29
N LEU A 442 -5.67 4.42 -0.99
CA LEU A 442 -4.69 3.95 -1.96
C LEU A 442 -3.38 3.73 -1.24
N LEU A 443 -2.78 2.56 -1.43
CA LEU A 443 -1.64 2.07 -0.67
C LEU A 443 -0.48 1.79 -1.62
N ASP A 444 0.73 2.13 -1.21
CA ASP A 444 1.98 1.87 -1.94
C ASP A 444 2.98 1.23 -0.99
N PHE A 445 3.35 -0.02 -1.26
CA PHE A 445 4.41 -0.74 -0.57
C PHE A 445 5.61 -0.91 -1.49
N ASP A 446 6.79 -0.60 -0.98
CA ASP A 446 8.02 -0.64 -1.77
C ASP A 446 9.18 -1.25 -0.97
N TYR A 447 9.74 -2.30 -1.54
CA TYR A 447 11.00 -2.88 -1.13
C TYR A 447 11.86 -3.05 -2.38
N SER A 448 12.37 -1.92 -2.86
CA SER A 448 13.12 -1.83 -4.11
C SER A 448 14.60 -1.66 -3.84
N LYS A 449 15.39 -2.14 -4.80
CA LYS A 449 16.80 -1.80 -4.91
C LYS A 449 16.89 -0.31 -5.19
N LEU A 450 17.66 0.42 -4.37
CA LEU A 450 18.03 1.77 -4.76
C LEU A 450 18.83 1.64 -6.04
N ASN A 451 18.30 2.20 -7.09
CA ASN A 451 19.10 2.51 -8.25
C ASN A 451 20.25 3.37 -7.69
N GLN A 452 21.43 2.78 -7.55
CA GLN A 452 22.62 3.60 -7.42
C GLN A 452 22.48 4.52 -8.62
N SER A 453 22.12 5.78 -8.36
CA SER A 453 22.43 6.79 -9.34
C SER A 453 23.91 6.57 -9.55
N LYS A 454 24.28 5.84 -10.59
CA LYS A 454 25.51 6.14 -11.23
C LYS A 454 25.40 7.65 -11.35
N GLU A 455 26.32 8.38 -10.73
CA GLU A 455 26.73 9.67 -11.25
C GLU A 455 27.27 9.39 -12.65
N THR A 456 26.43 8.87 -13.49
CA THR A 456 26.63 8.88 -14.91
C THR A 456 26.14 10.25 -15.30
N ASN A 457 27.04 11.05 -15.82
CA ASN A 457 26.68 12.15 -16.71
C ASN A 457 25.95 11.62 -17.95
N GLU A 458 25.16 10.53 -17.81
CA GLU A 458 24.32 9.96 -18.84
C GLU A 458 23.02 10.73 -18.83
N VAL A 459 22.82 11.49 -19.87
CA VAL A 459 21.56 12.14 -20.18
C VAL A 459 20.56 11.03 -20.51
N PHE A 460 19.58 10.81 -19.62
CA PHE A 460 18.48 9.89 -19.91
C PHE A 460 17.55 10.53 -20.91
N THR A 461 17.30 9.85 -22.01
CA THR A 461 16.32 10.24 -23.01
C THR A 461 14.95 9.78 -22.54
N GLU A 462 14.09 10.69 -22.06
CA GLU A 462 12.71 10.35 -21.66
C GLU A 462 11.81 10.12 -22.88
N PHE A 463 12.04 10.85 -23.96
CA PHE A 463 11.32 10.68 -25.23
C PHE A 463 12.13 11.29 -26.38
N PHE A 464 11.81 10.84 -27.59
CA PHE A 464 12.33 11.39 -28.85
C PHE A 464 11.20 12.03 -29.63
N LEU A 465 11.47 13.23 -30.15
CA LEU A 465 10.60 13.92 -31.10
C LEU A 465 11.31 14.00 -32.46
N SER A 466 10.64 13.57 -33.51
CA SER A 466 11.12 13.70 -34.89
C SER A 466 10.36 14.81 -35.59
N PHE A 467 11.06 15.68 -36.27
CA PHE A 467 10.50 16.81 -37.02
C PHE A 467 10.91 16.71 -38.49
N GLU A 468 10.01 17.11 -39.38
CA GLU A 468 10.27 17.16 -40.80
C GLU A 468 11.24 18.31 -41.16
N ASN A 469 11.17 19.40 -40.39
CA ASN A 469 11.96 20.61 -40.62
C ASN A 469 13.05 20.74 -39.52
N GLU A 470 14.13 21.40 -39.89
CA GLU A 470 15.22 21.70 -38.96
C GLU A 470 14.77 22.64 -37.83
N ILE A 471 15.09 22.32 -36.60
CA ILE A 471 14.83 23.17 -35.44
C ILE A 471 15.91 24.25 -35.38
N ILE A 472 15.48 25.51 -35.40
CA ILE A 472 16.37 26.69 -35.47
C ILE A 472 16.48 27.46 -34.15
N SER A 473 15.71 27.11 -33.14
CA SER A 473 15.76 27.74 -31.82
C SER A 473 16.04 26.72 -30.73
N ASP A 474 16.76 27.14 -29.70
CA ASP A 474 16.87 26.36 -28.47
C ASP A 474 15.49 26.24 -27.81
N PRO A 475 15.18 25.11 -27.14
CA PRO A 475 13.95 24.96 -26.40
C PRO A 475 13.87 25.94 -25.23
N ILE A 476 12.74 26.65 -25.13
CA ILE A 476 12.45 27.57 -24.04
C ILE A 476 11.46 26.90 -23.09
N TRP A 477 11.85 26.79 -21.83
CA TRP A 477 11.01 26.19 -20.79
C TRP A 477 10.01 27.20 -20.25
N LEU A 478 8.73 26.82 -20.24
CA LEU A 478 7.61 27.63 -19.77
C LEU A 478 6.91 26.92 -18.61
N LYS A 479 6.73 27.65 -17.51
CA LYS A 479 5.99 27.09 -16.36
C LYS A 479 4.50 27.00 -16.69
N ASN A 480 3.97 25.78 -16.66
CA ASN A 480 2.54 25.53 -16.84
C ASN A 480 1.79 25.77 -15.52
N HIS A 481 0.91 26.75 -15.50
CA HIS A 481 0.16 27.15 -14.30
C HIS A 481 -0.91 26.15 -13.87
N THR A 482 -1.34 25.26 -14.78
CA THR A 482 -2.39 24.28 -14.47
C THR A 482 -1.86 23.05 -13.71
N ASN A 483 -0.62 22.64 -13.98
CA ASN A 483 -0.03 21.43 -13.39
C ASN A 483 1.28 21.70 -12.63
N ASN A 484 1.72 22.96 -12.59
CA ASN A 484 2.95 23.44 -11.93
C ASN A 484 4.25 22.78 -12.44
N GLN A 485 4.21 22.18 -13.66
CA GLN A 485 5.35 21.56 -14.34
C GLN A 485 5.92 22.54 -15.39
N TYR A 486 7.05 22.18 -16.02
CA TYR A 486 7.64 22.97 -17.08
C TYR A 486 7.36 22.31 -18.43
N ASP A 487 6.66 23.01 -19.30
CA ASP A 487 6.49 22.67 -20.71
C ASP A 487 7.55 23.37 -21.53
N PHE A 488 7.69 23.05 -22.81
CA PHE A 488 8.70 23.70 -23.65
C PHE A 488 8.18 24.10 -25.04
N THR A 489 8.80 25.12 -25.59
CA THR A 489 8.50 25.66 -26.92
C THR A 489 9.78 25.86 -27.70
N PHE A 490 9.71 25.68 -29.02
CA PHE A 490 10.83 25.89 -29.96
C PHE A 490 10.26 26.17 -31.35
N GLN A 491 11.14 26.65 -32.25
CA GLN A 491 10.79 27.06 -33.61
C GLN A 491 11.57 26.27 -34.64
N ASP A 492 10.91 25.94 -35.79
CA ASP A 492 11.54 25.30 -36.96
C ASP A 492 11.90 26.32 -38.05
N SER A 493 12.63 25.83 -39.07
CA SER A 493 13.11 26.62 -40.22
C SER A 493 12.00 27.17 -41.12
N GLU A 494 10.78 26.64 -41.06
CA GLU A 494 9.60 27.16 -41.76
C GLU A 494 8.75 28.13 -40.93
N ASN A 495 9.30 28.58 -39.79
CA ASN A 495 8.64 29.50 -38.86
C ASN A 495 7.41 28.92 -38.16
N TYR A 496 7.35 27.60 -37.93
CA TYR A 496 6.36 27.05 -37.02
C TYR A 496 6.92 27.08 -35.58
N LEU A 497 6.09 27.60 -34.68
CA LEU A 497 6.29 27.50 -33.24
C LEU A 497 5.55 26.29 -32.72
N TYR A 498 6.25 25.47 -31.96
CA TYR A 498 5.75 24.26 -31.32
C TYR A 498 5.63 24.47 -29.82
N TYR A 499 4.61 23.89 -29.22
CA TYR A 499 4.45 23.85 -27.77
C TYR A 499 4.14 22.42 -27.33
N TYR A 500 4.98 21.91 -26.45
CA TYR A 500 4.95 20.53 -25.97
C TYR A 500 4.91 20.47 -24.45
N SER A 501 4.25 19.42 -23.91
CA SER A 501 4.36 19.06 -22.51
C SER A 501 5.75 18.54 -22.19
N ASN A 502 6.10 18.54 -20.91
CA ASN A 502 7.32 17.88 -20.38
C ASN A 502 7.38 16.36 -20.64
N LYS A 503 6.31 15.75 -21.12
CA LYS A 503 6.23 14.32 -21.51
C LYS A 503 6.25 14.11 -23.03
N GLY A 504 6.55 15.14 -23.81
CA GLY A 504 6.63 15.07 -25.26
C GLY A 504 5.29 15.06 -26.00
N ASN A 505 4.17 15.39 -25.33
CA ASN A 505 2.88 15.52 -26.01
C ASN A 505 2.72 16.91 -26.60
N GLN A 506 2.43 17.00 -27.92
CA GLN A 506 2.22 18.27 -28.59
C GLN A 506 0.87 18.88 -28.18
N TYR A 507 0.89 20.07 -27.61
CA TYR A 507 -0.32 20.86 -27.36
C TYR A 507 -0.80 21.56 -28.61
N TRP A 508 0.13 22.24 -29.32
CA TRP A 508 -0.16 22.90 -30.58
C TRP A 508 1.10 23.19 -31.42
N LYS A 509 0.88 23.44 -32.72
CA LYS A 509 1.83 23.92 -33.70
C LYS A 509 1.19 25.13 -34.41
N LYS A 510 1.89 26.26 -34.49
CA LYS A 510 1.38 27.49 -35.06
C LYS A 510 2.42 28.19 -35.93
N LYS A 511 2.02 28.59 -37.12
CA LYS A 511 2.91 29.37 -38.02
C LYS A 511 2.98 30.81 -37.54
N ILE A 512 4.21 31.32 -37.37
CA ILE A 512 4.48 32.71 -37.01
C ILE A 512 4.63 33.51 -38.32
N PRO A 513 3.98 34.67 -38.46
CA PRO A 513 4.20 35.53 -39.59
C PRO A 513 5.66 35.99 -39.68
N GLN A 514 6.26 35.87 -40.87
CA GLN A 514 7.54 36.53 -41.12
C GLN A 514 7.30 38.04 -41.09
N LYS A 515 8.17 38.78 -40.39
CA LYS A 515 8.18 40.23 -40.45
C LYS A 515 8.84 40.71 -41.74
#